data_9dc25f2f9e381dbf2c77123b4fd95f92
#
_entry.id   9dc25f2f9e381dbf2c77123b4fd95f92
#
_cell.length_a   1.000
_cell.length_b   1.000
_cell.length_c   1.000
_cell.angle_alpha   90.00
_cell.angle_beta   90.00
_cell.angle_gamma   90.00
#
_symmetry.space_group_name_H-M   'P 1'
#
loop_
_entity.id
_entity.type
_entity.pdbx_description
1 polymer ?
#
loop_
_entity_poly.entity_id
_entity_poly.type
_entity_poly.pdbx_seq_one_letter_code
_entity_poly.pdbx_strand_id
1 'polypeptide(L)'
;IFDAGDDAICIKSGKDEDGRKRGEPCQNVIVKNNTVLHGHGGFVVGSEMSGGVKNIYVTDCTFLGTDVGLRFKSTRGRGGVVEGIYIHNIHMIDIPHEPLLFDLFYGGKAAGEETEEDLKGRMKTTVPQVTVETPSFRDIHISNIICKGSGRAMFFNGLPEMPIKNVTVKDVIINDAKEGVVISQAEGVTLENIRIKTKGHTLNVKNAKNLKVDGKVYTTIGTEGKVLDFK
;
A
#
# COMPACT_ATOMS: atom_id res chain seq x y z
N ILE A 1 -2.53 -10.98 -20.39
CA ILE A 1 -2.16 -9.56 -20.63
C ILE A 1 -3.39 -8.71 -20.38
N PHE A 2 -3.22 -7.62 -19.65
CA PHE A 2 -4.26 -6.63 -19.34
C PHE A 2 -3.87 -5.27 -19.91
N ASP A 3 -4.85 -4.57 -20.46
CA ASP A 3 -4.77 -3.18 -20.88
C ASP A 3 -6.08 -2.53 -20.44
N ALA A 4 -6.05 -1.75 -19.35
CA ALA A 4 -7.24 -1.31 -18.63
C ALA A 4 -7.32 0.22 -18.54
N GLY A 5 -8.54 0.76 -18.61
CA GLY A 5 -8.79 2.19 -18.40
C GLY A 5 -8.98 2.58 -16.94
N ASP A 6 -8.97 1.61 -16.01
CA ASP A 6 -9.03 1.77 -14.55
C ASP A 6 -8.07 0.75 -13.93
N ASP A 7 -8.26 0.32 -12.69
CA ASP A 7 -7.44 -0.71 -12.05
C ASP A 7 -7.48 -2.03 -12.86
N ALA A 8 -6.33 -2.68 -13.09
CA ALA A 8 -6.26 -3.85 -13.98
C ALA A 8 -6.68 -5.15 -13.26
N ILE A 9 -5.93 -5.60 -12.25
CA ILE A 9 -6.25 -6.82 -11.50
C ILE A 9 -6.76 -6.40 -10.12
N CYS A 10 -8.09 -6.48 -9.90
CA CYS A 10 -8.75 -5.99 -8.70
C CYS A 10 -9.27 -7.10 -7.80
N ILE A 11 -8.92 -7.06 -6.53
CA ILE A 11 -9.46 -7.92 -5.48
C ILE A 11 -10.51 -7.13 -4.70
N LYS A 12 -11.77 -7.56 -4.79
CA LYS A 12 -12.93 -6.87 -4.17
C LYS A 12 -13.83 -7.88 -3.47
N SER A 13 -14.51 -7.42 -2.39
CA SER A 13 -15.41 -8.25 -1.57
C SER A 13 -16.62 -7.47 -1.04
N GLY A 14 -17.14 -6.57 -1.87
CA GLY A 14 -18.33 -5.77 -1.56
C GLY A 14 -18.02 -4.42 -0.90
N LYS A 15 -19.03 -3.56 -0.92
CA LYS A 15 -18.94 -2.14 -0.53
C LYS A 15 -19.72 -1.86 0.73
N ASP A 16 -19.10 -1.16 1.68
CA ASP A 16 -19.74 -0.58 2.88
C ASP A 16 -20.59 -1.59 3.68
N GLU A 17 -21.74 -1.18 4.13
CA GLU A 17 -22.62 -2.00 4.96
C GLU A 17 -23.07 -3.29 4.27
N ASP A 18 -23.40 -3.24 2.98
CA ASP A 18 -23.81 -4.41 2.22
C ASP A 18 -22.69 -5.46 2.15
N GLY A 19 -21.47 -5.03 1.85
CA GLY A 19 -20.30 -5.91 1.85
C GLY A 19 -20.01 -6.51 3.23
N ARG A 20 -20.11 -5.71 4.30
CA ARG A 20 -19.94 -6.21 5.68
C ARG A 20 -21.04 -7.19 6.09
N LYS A 21 -22.30 -6.92 5.74
CA LYS A 21 -23.44 -7.80 6.05
C LYS A 21 -23.36 -9.15 5.33
N ARG A 22 -22.91 -9.17 4.08
CA ARG A 22 -22.66 -10.43 3.36
C ARG A 22 -21.55 -11.23 4.01
N GLY A 23 -20.49 -10.56 4.50
CA GLY A 23 -19.39 -11.19 5.22
C GLY A 23 -18.58 -12.21 4.42
N GLU A 24 -18.65 -12.13 3.08
CA GLU A 24 -17.98 -13.06 2.17
C GLU A 24 -16.65 -12.47 1.71
N PRO A 25 -15.51 -12.98 2.20
CA PRO A 25 -14.19 -12.49 1.79
C PRO A 25 -13.82 -12.96 0.40
N CYS A 26 -13.09 -12.12 -0.34
CA CYS A 26 -12.33 -12.60 -1.49
C CYS A 26 -11.09 -13.32 -0.96
N GLN A 27 -10.98 -14.63 -1.22
CA GLN A 27 -9.94 -15.44 -0.59
C GLN A 27 -9.43 -16.58 -1.49
N ASN A 28 -8.24 -17.09 -1.15
CA ASN A 28 -7.62 -18.24 -1.82
C ASN A 28 -7.41 -17.99 -3.32
N VAL A 29 -6.92 -16.80 -3.68
CA VAL A 29 -6.69 -16.39 -5.06
C VAL A 29 -5.19 -16.45 -5.38
N ILE A 30 -4.86 -16.98 -6.53
CA ILE A 30 -3.50 -16.98 -7.09
C ILE A 30 -3.50 -16.15 -8.37
N VAL A 31 -2.66 -15.11 -8.39
CA VAL A 31 -2.40 -14.25 -9.56
C VAL A 31 -0.95 -14.48 -9.99
N LYS A 32 -0.72 -15.02 -11.17
CA LYS A 32 0.64 -15.27 -11.63
C LYS A 32 0.81 -15.13 -13.13
N ASN A 33 2.06 -14.82 -13.55
CA ASN A 33 2.44 -14.75 -14.96
C ASN A 33 1.60 -13.74 -15.76
N ASN A 34 1.27 -12.59 -15.14
CA ASN A 34 0.49 -11.55 -15.77
C ASN A 34 1.34 -10.38 -16.21
N THR A 35 0.99 -9.82 -17.36
CA THR A 35 1.52 -8.54 -17.83
C THR A 35 0.39 -7.53 -17.89
N VAL A 36 0.57 -6.39 -17.24
CA VAL A 36 -0.33 -5.24 -17.30
C VAL A 36 0.37 -4.12 -18.08
N LEU A 37 -0.27 -3.62 -19.12
CA LEU A 37 0.30 -2.60 -20.00
C LEU A 37 -0.10 -1.19 -19.55
N HIS A 38 -1.33 -1.00 -19.08
CA HIS A 38 -1.87 0.25 -18.54
C HIS A 38 -2.88 -0.03 -17.44
N GLY A 39 -3.20 0.99 -16.66
CA GLY A 39 -4.25 0.97 -15.64
C GLY A 39 -3.92 1.88 -14.47
N HIS A 40 -4.91 2.25 -13.66
CA HIS A 40 -4.69 3.00 -12.43
C HIS A 40 -3.95 2.19 -11.35
N GLY A 41 -3.95 0.87 -11.46
CA GLY A 41 -3.15 0.00 -10.62
C GLY A 41 -2.90 -1.36 -11.30
N GLY A 42 -1.68 -1.89 -11.17
CA GLY A 42 -1.32 -3.20 -11.72
C GLY A 42 -2.03 -4.33 -10.99
N PHE A 43 -1.79 -4.43 -9.68
CA PHE A 43 -2.52 -5.29 -8.76
C PHE A 43 -3.13 -4.44 -7.64
N VAL A 44 -4.42 -4.56 -7.40
CA VAL A 44 -5.18 -3.68 -6.51
C VAL A 44 -6.03 -4.46 -5.52
N VAL A 45 -5.98 -4.09 -4.26
CA VAL A 45 -6.94 -4.52 -3.23
C VAL A 45 -7.80 -3.33 -2.83
N GLY A 46 -9.10 -3.46 -3.01
CA GLY A 46 -10.06 -2.44 -2.64
C GLY A 46 -10.42 -1.44 -3.77
N SER A 47 -11.01 -0.27 -3.41
CA SER A 47 -11.44 0.15 -2.06
C SER A 47 -12.62 -0.64 -1.50
N GLU A 48 -13.43 -1.31 -2.34
CA GLU A 48 -14.57 -2.13 -1.96
C GLU A 48 -14.10 -3.51 -1.45
N MET A 49 -13.59 -3.55 -0.21
CA MET A 49 -13.06 -4.75 0.43
C MET A 49 -13.79 -5.07 1.75
N SER A 50 -15.04 -4.64 1.87
CA SER A 50 -15.81 -4.66 3.13
C SER A 50 -16.14 -6.05 3.67
N GLY A 51 -16.20 -7.07 2.80
CA GLY A 51 -16.32 -8.47 3.20
C GLY A 51 -14.99 -9.12 3.64
N GLY A 52 -13.87 -8.40 3.50
CA GLY A 52 -12.53 -8.91 3.81
C GLY A 52 -11.80 -9.49 2.60
N VAL A 53 -10.48 -9.55 2.71
CA VAL A 53 -9.58 -10.16 1.70
C VAL A 53 -8.52 -10.97 2.43
N LYS A 54 -8.34 -12.24 2.07
CA LYS A 54 -7.33 -13.09 2.72
C LYS A 54 -6.77 -14.19 1.83
N ASN A 55 -5.56 -14.65 2.15
CA ASN A 55 -4.88 -15.73 1.43
C ASN A 55 -4.77 -15.44 -0.07
N ILE A 56 -4.16 -14.31 -0.44
CA ILE A 56 -3.91 -13.91 -1.82
C ILE A 56 -2.42 -14.09 -2.13
N TYR A 57 -2.12 -14.74 -3.23
CA TYR A 57 -0.77 -14.96 -3.71
C TYR A 57 -0.59 -14.30 -5.07
N VAL A 58 0.39 -13.41 -5.20
CA VAL A 58 0.71 -12.72 -6.46
C VAL A 58 2.17 -12.95 -6.81
N THR A 59 2.45 -13.48 -7.97
CA THR A 59 3.82 -13.77 -8.36
C THR A 59 4.07 -13.69 -9.86
N ASP A 60 5.33 -13.41 -10.21
CA ASP A 60 5.81 -13.44 -11.59
C ASP A 60 4.98 -12.54 -12.53
N CYS A 61 4.72 -11.29 -12.08
CA CYS A 61 3.96 -10.32 -12.83
C CYS A 61 4.82 -9.14 -13.27
N THR A 62 4.42 -8.52 -14.38
CA THR A 62 5.07 -7.33 -14.94
C THR A 62 4.04 -6.22 -15.14
N PHE A 63 4.33 -5.02 -14.62
CA PHE A 63 3.48 -3.85 -14.77
C PHE A 63 4.25 -2.76 -15.53
N LEU A 64 3.66 -2.26 -16.61
CA LEU A 64 4.27 -1.31 -17.52
C LEU A 64 3.38 -0.07 -17.65
N GLY A 65 3.81 1.07 -17.11
CA GLY A 65 3.07 2.32 -17.23
C GLY A 65 1.75 2.39 -16.46
N THR A 66 1.54 1.52 -15.46
CA THR A 66 0.40 1.67 -14.54
C THR A 66 0.66 2.84 -13.58
N ASP A 67 -0.37 3.62 -13.21
CA ASP A 67 -0.18 4.76 -12.31
C ASP A 67 0.44 4.33 -10.98
N VAL A 68 -0.04 3.22 -10.41
CA VAL A 68 0.47 2.57 -9.21
C VAL A 68 0.76 1.09 -9.52
N GLY A 69 1.80 0.53 -8.95
CA GLY A 69 2.13 -0.89 -9.13
C GLY A 69 1.24 -1.81 -8.29
N LEU A 70 1.59 -1.95 -7.01
CA LEU A 70 0.84 -2.69 -5.99
C LEU A 70 0.05 -1.70 -5.13
N ARG A 71 -1.27 -1.72 -5.23
CA ARG A 71 -2.15 -0.71 -4.65
C ARG A 71 -3.11 -1.31 -3.64
N PHE A 72 -2.95 -0.94 -2.38
CA PHE A 72 -3.87 -1.28 -1.28
C PHE A 72 -4.60 -0.01 -0.87
N LYS A 73 -5.89 0.09 -1.16
CA LYS A 73 -6.67 1.30 -0.91
C LYS A 73 -7.97 1.00 -0.17
N SER A 74 -8.28 1.80 0.83
CA SER A 74 -9.56 1.78 1.54
C SER A 74 -9.82 3.13 2.22
N THR A 75 -10.94 3.25 2.90
CA THR A 75 -11.33 4.45 3.63
C THR A 75 -12.25 4.09 4.79
N ARG A 76 -12.36 4.97 5.77
CA ARG A 76 -13.40 4.87 6.81
C ARG A 76 -14.78 4.71 6.17
N GLY A 77 -15.66 3.91 6.78
CA GLY A 77 -16.95 3.52 6.23
C GLY A 77 -16.91 2.16 5.51
N ARG A 78 -15.77 1.77 4.94
CA ARG A 78 -15.62 0.46 4.28
C ARG A 78 -15.63 -0.68 5.29
N GLY A 79 -14.88 -0.57 6.40
CA GLY A 79 -14.60 -1.71 7.25
C GLY A 79 -13.83 -2.80 6.52
N GLY A 80 -13.91 -4.02 7.02
CA GLY A 80 -13.23 -5.18 6.45
C GLY A 80 -11.74 -5.28 6.82
N VAL A 81 -11.19 -6.47 6.66
CA VAL A 81 -9.78 -6.78 6.96
C VAL A 81 -9.11 -7.35 5.72
N VAL A 82 -7.95 -6.83 5.38
CA VAL A 82 -7.04 -7.37 4.37
C VAL A 82 -5.86 -7.99 5.08
N GLU A 83 -5.67 -9.32 4.96
CA GLU A 83 -4.62 -10.06 5.65
C GLU A 83 -4.14 -11.29 4.87
N GLY A 84 -2.95 -11.80 5.19
CA GLY A 84 -2.41 -13.00 4.54
C GLY A 84 -2.17 -12.80 3.05
N ILE A 85 -1.53 -11.68 2.67
CA ILE A 85 -1.21 -11.35 1.28
C ILE A 85 0.28 -11.62 1.06
N TYR A 86 0.59 -12.38 0.03
CA TYR A 86 1.96 -12.77 -0.31
C TYR A 86 2.25 -12.39 -1.75
N ILE A 87 3.20 -11.47 -1.95
CA ILE A 87 3.57 -10.93 -3.27
C ILE A 87 5.06 -11.08 -3.47
N HIS A 88 5.46 -11.66 -4.59
CA HIS A 88 6.87 -11.75 -4.91
C HIS A 88 7.13 -11.79 -6.43
N ASN A 89 8.38 -11.50 -6.85
CA ASN A 89 8.81 -11.49 -8.24
C ASN A 89 7.97 -10.55 -9.11
N ILE A 90 7.93 -9.25 -8.77
CA ILE A 90 7.20 -8.26 -9.55
C ILE A 90 8.19 -7.31 -10.22
N HIS A 91 8.06 -7.16 -11.53
CA HIS A 91 8.81 -6.21 -12.32
C HIS A 91 7.92 -5.03 -12.73
N MET A 92 8.42 -3.82 -12.57
CA MET A 92 7.68 -2.59 -12.87
C MET A 92 8.54 -1.61 -13.67
N ILE A 93 7.93 -0.97 -14.65
CA ILE A 93 8.59 0.06 -15.46
C ILE A 93 7.63 1.23 -15.63
N ASP A 94 8.16 2.45 -15.42
CA ASP A 94 7.44 3.71 -15.61
C ASP A 94 6.12 3.76 -14.80
N ILE A 95 6.26 3.76 -13.49
CA ILE A 95 5.16 3.87 -12.52
C ILE A 95 5.08 5.35 -12.06
N PRO A 96 4.21 6.19 -12.64
CA PRO A 96 4.20 7.63 -12.36
C PRO A 96 4.01 8.00 -10.90
N HIS A 97 3.33 7.18 -10.12
CA HIS A 97 3.14 7.38 -8.68
C HIS A 97 3.99 6.41 -7.87
N GLU A 98 3.41 5.38 -7.25
CA GLU A 98 4.13 4.48 -6.35
C GLU A 98 4.15 3.03 -6.85
N PRO A 99 5.32 2.36 -6.91
CA PRO A 99 5.38 0.91 -7.05
C PRO A 99 4.62 0.17 -5.93
N LEU A 100 4.58 0.75 -4.72
CA LEU A 100 3.93 0.17 -3.55
C LEU A 100 3.19 1.24 -2.75
N LEU A 101 1.87 1.13 -2.72
CA LEU A 101 0.95 2.06 -2.05
C LEU A 101 0.04 1.32 -1.07
N PHE A 102 0.02 1.79 0.18
CA PHE A 102 -0.99 1.48 1.19
C PHE A 102 -1.66 2.79 1.62
N ASP A 103 -2.94 2.98 1.31
CA ASP A 103 -3.67 4.19 1.67
C ASP A 103 -5.05 3.87 2.27
N LEU A 104 -5.23 4.22 3.54
CA LEU A 104 -6.50 4.10 4.28
C LEU A 104 -7.29 5.42 4.31
N PHE A 105 -6.87 6.44 3.54
CA PHE A 105 -7.57 7.71 3.36
C PHE A 105 -8.11 7.89 1.94
N TYR A 106 -8.26 6.81 1.18
CA TYR A 106 -8.67 6.87 -0.20
C TYR A 106 -10.02 7.58 -0.39
N GLY A 107 -10.07 8.58 -1.25
CA GLY A 107 -11.23 9.45 -1.46
C GLY A 107 -12.06 9.18 -2.70
N GLY A 108 -11.80 8.10 -3.40
CA GLY A 108 -12.54 7.80 -4.63
C GLY A 108 -11.97 8.49 -5.88
N LYS A 109 -10.82 9.15 -5.77
CA LYS A 109 -10.12 9.78 -6.89
C LYS A 109 -8.94 8.91 -7.34
N ALA A 110 -8.54 9.03 -8.58
CA ALA A 110 -7.33 8.38 -9.07
C ALA A 110 -6.08 8.93 -8.36
N ALA A 111 -4.98 8.16 -8.38
CA ALA A 111 -3.72 8.63 -7.84
C ALA A 111 -3.30 9.90 -8.59
N GLY A 112 -2.91 10.94 -7.85
CA GLY A 112 -2.53 12.24 -8.41
C GLY A 112 -3.68 13.23 -8.69
N GLU A 113 -4.94 12.81 -8.62
CA GLU A 113 -6.10 13.70 -8.75
C GLU A 113 -6.56 14.28 -7.41
N GLU A 114 -5.98 13.84 -6.30
CA GLU A 114 -6.29 14.34 -4.97
C GLU A 114 -5.58 15.67 -4.70
N THR A 115 -6.36 16.67 -4.29
CA THR A 115 -5.82 17.96 -3.89
C THR A 115 -5.38 17.96 -2.43
N GLU A 116 -4.50 18.93 -2.04
CA GLU A 116 -4.15 19.12 -0.63
C GLU A 116 -5.39 19.38 0.26
N GLU A 117 -6.45 19.95 -0.29
CA GLU A 117 -7.70 20.24 0.41
C GLU A 117 -8.49 18.96 0.68
N ASP A 118 -8.51 18.02 -0.26
CA ASP A 118 -9.05 16.68 -0.08
C ASP A 118 -8.34 15.94 1.05
N LEU A 119 -7.02 16.01 1.09
CA LEU A 119 -6.21 15.38 2.14
C LEU A 119 -6.42 16.04 3.51
N LYS A 120 -6.46 17.37 3.59
CA LYS A 120 -6.73 18.13 4.84
C LYS A 120 -8.13 17.87 5.38
N GLY A 121 -9.15 17.80 4.53
CA GLY A 121 -10.53 17.52 4.93
C GLY A 121 -10.74 16.12 5.54
N ARG A 122 -9.87 15.16 5.23
CA ARG A 122 -9.89 13.80 5.78
C ARG A 122 -9.11 13.64 7.09
N MET A 123 -8.14 14.52 7.34
CA MET A 123 -7.37 14.57 8.59
C MET A 123 -8.16 15.29 9.67
N LYS A 124 -9.14 14.62 10.28
CA LYS A 124 -9.84 15.16 11.46
C LYS A 124 -8.85 15.29 12.61
N THR A 125 -8.97 16.38 13.36
CA THR A 125 -8.11 16.68 14.54
C THR A 125 -8.33 15.70 15.70
N THR A 126 -9.48 15.01 15.75
CA THR A 126 -9.79 13.99 16.75
C THR A 126 -9.69 12.60 16.15
N VAL A 127 -8.97 11.70 16.83
CA VAL A 127 -8.86 10.29 16.42
C VAL A 127 -10.21 9.60 16.68
N PRO A 128 -10.89 9.07 15.64
CA PRO A 128 -12.16 8.38 15.82
C PRO A 128 -12.00 7.08 16.63
N GLN A 129 -13.11 6.60 17.21
CA GLN A 129 -13.14 5.25 17.77
C GLN A 129 -13.11 4.20 16.63
N VAL A 130 -12.48 3.08 16.90
CA VAL A 130 -12.52 1.91 16.02
C VAL A 130 -13.92 1.30 16.02
N THR A 131 -14.49 1.09 14.86
CA THR A 131 -15.81 0.49 14.67
C THR A 131 -15.74 -0.59 13.58
N VAL A 132 -16.86 -1.25 13.30
CA VAL A 132 -16.97 -2.20 12.17
C VAL A 132 -16.74 -1.55 10.81
N GLU A 133 -16.78 -0.22 10.76
CA GLU A 133 -16.56 0.58 9.55
C GLU A 133 -15.09 0.97 9.37
N THR A 134 -14.23 0.64 10.33
CA THR A 134 -12.80 0.96 10.27
C THR A 134 -12.06 -0.13 9.50
N PRO A 135 -11.48 0.16 8.31
CA PRO A 135 -10.74 -0.83 7.53
C PRO A 135 -9.39 -1.14 8.16
N SER A 136 -8.89 -2.36 7.94
CA SER A 136 -7.60 -2.80 8.45
C SER A 136 -6.77 -3.49 7.37
N PHE A 137 -5.49 -3.09 7.26
CA PHE A 137 -4.47 -3.78 6.46
C PHE A 137 -3.41 -4.37 7.39
N ARG A 138 -3.21 -5.69 7.34
CA ARG A 138 -2.23 -6.38 8.18
C ARG A 138 -1.71 -7.67 7.56
N ASP A 139 -0.59 -8.15 8.09
CA ASP A 139 0.00 -9.46 7.74
C ASP A 139 0.21 -9.60 6.22
N ILE A 140 0.98 -8.67 5.65
CA ILE A 140 1.26 -8.57 4.21
C ILE A 140 2.76 -8.73 3.99
N HIS A 141 3.13 -9.62 3.07
CA HIS A 141 4.50 -9.97 2.76
C HIS A 141 4.81 -9.70 1.29
N ILE A 142 5.78 -8.84 1.03
CA ILE A 142 6.18 -8.40 -0.30
C ILE A 142 7.69 -8.59 -0.44
N SER A 143 8.12 -9.26 -1.51
CA SER A 143 9.55 -9.51 -1.72
C SER A 143 9.92 -9.59 -3.20
N ASN A 144 11.20 -9.37 -3.48
CA ASN A 144 11.78 -9.44 -4.82
C ASN A 144 11.04 -8.55 -5.83
N ILE A 145 11.10 -7.25 -5.60
CA ILE A 145 10.47 -6.23 -6.42
C ILE A 145 11.56 -5.43 -7.14
N ILE A 146 11.41 -5.27 -8.44
CA ILE A 146 12.26 -4.40 -9.25
C ILE A 146 11.39 -3.36 -9.93
N CYS A 147 11.70 -2.08 -9.73
CA CYS A 147 11.03 -0.97 -10.41
C CYS A 147 12.04 -0.02 -11.03
N LYS A 148 11.77 0.42 -12.25
CA LYS A 148 12.52 1.46 -12.96
C LYS A 148 11.59 2.62 -13.29
N GLY A 149 11.87 3.79 -12.71
CA GLY A 149 11.06 5.00 -12.89
C GLY A 149 9.83 5.01 -12.00
N SER A 150 9.82 5.90 -11.00
CA SER A 150 8.65 6.12 -10.15
C SER A 150 8.58 7.56 -9.62
N GLY A 151 7.38 7.99 -9.25
CA GLY A 151 7.18 9.24 -8.54
C GLY A 151 7.72 9.14 -7.12
N ARG A 152 7.11 8.35 -6.29
CA ARG A 152 7.55 8.01 -4.93
C ARG A 152 7.85 6.52 -4.84
N ALA A 153 8.89 6.15 -4.10
CA ALA A 153 9.29 4.75 -4.00
C ALA A 153 8.24 3.87 -3.30
N MET A 154 7.74 4.30 -2.14
CA MET A 154 6.67 3.60 -1.41
C MET A 154 5.88 4.59 -0.55
N PHE A 155 4.60 4.31 -0.34
CA PHE A 155 3.73 5.11 0.51
C PHE A 155 2.87 4.26 1.42
N PHE A 156 3.02 4.48 2.75
CA PHE A 156 2.21 3.85 3.79
C PHE A 156 1.46 4.93 4.54
N ASN A 157 0.15 4.97 4.40
CA ASN A 157 -0.74 5.97 4.98
C ASN A 157 -1.89 5.29 5.75
N GLY A 158 -1.58 4.86 6.97
CA GLY A 158 -2.54 4.22 7.87
C GLY A 158 -3.46 5.22 8.56
N LEU A 159 -4.49 4.72 9.22
CA LEU A 159 -5.35 5.53 10.10
C LEU A 159 -4.71 5.66 11.50
N PRO A 160 -4.85 6.81 12.18
CA PRO A 160 -4.36 6.95 13.55
C PRO A 160 -4.97 5.93 14.51
N GLU A 161 -6.26 5.61 14.34
CA GLU A 161 -6.99 4.61 15.13
C GLU A 161 -6.77 3.17 14.64
N MET A 162 -6.35 2.98 13.38
CA MET A 162 -6.08 1.68 12.78
C MET A 162 -4.84 1.77 11.88
N PRO A 163 -3.65 1.70 12.47
CA PRO A 163 -2.41 1.74 11.69
C PRO A 163 -2.30 0.51 10.78
N ILE A 164 -1.52 0.64 9.71
CA ILE A 164 -1.09 -0.48 8.88
C ILE A 164 -0.19 -1.37 9.72
N LYS A 165 -0.48 -2.69 9.80
CA LYS A 165 0.21 -3.59 10.73
C LYS A 165 0.94 -4.75 10.06
N ASN A 166 2.09 -5.13 10.63
CA ASN A 166 2.80 -6.36 10.27
C ASN A 166 3.03 -6.49 8.76
N VAL A 167 3.60 -5.46 8.14
CA VAL A 167 3.96 -5.49 6.72
C VAL A 167 5.45 -5.73 6.59
N THR A 168 5.83 -6.76 5.85
CA THR A 168 7.23 -7.08 5.53
C THR A 168 7.50 -6.79 4.07
N VAL A 169 8.50 -5.95 3.80
CA VAL A 169 8.99 -5.65 2.45
C VAL A 169 10.48 -5.97 2.39
N LYS A 170 10.85 -6.87 1.49
CA LYS A 170 12.24 -7.37 1.38
C LYS A 170 12.72 -7.41 -0.07
N ASP A 171 14.04 -7.27 -0.24
CA ASP A 171 14.70 -7.46 -1.53
C ASP A 171 14.06 -6.59 -2.63
N VAL A 172 14.07 -5.28 -2.41
CA VAL A 172 13.46 -4.31 -3.33
C VAL A 172 14.50 -3.40 -3.93
N ILE A 173 14.46 -3.26 -5.25
CA ILE A 173 15.29 -2.32 -6.01
C ILE A 173 14.38 -1.35 -6.75
N ILE A 174 14.48 -0.06 -6.43
CA ILE A 174 13.77 1.01 -7.12
C ILE A 174 14.78 2.00 -7.67
N ASN A 175 14.92 2.02 -8.97
CA ASN A 175 15.80 2.95 -9.67
C ASN A 175 14.99 4.15 -10.20
N ASP A 176 15.60 5.34 -10.09
CA ASP A 176 15.07 6.60 -10.62
C ASP A 176 13.70 6.99 -10.00
N ALA A 177 13.57 6.85 -8.68
CA ALA A 177 12.46 7.43 -7.92
C ALA A 177 12.69 8.93 -7.70
N LYS A 178 11.63 9.76 -7.84
CA LYS A 178 11.72 11.20 -7.54
C LYS A 178 11.75 11.43 -6.03
N GLU A 179 10.98 10.66 -5.27
CA GLU A 179 10.88 10.69 -3.82
C GLU A 179 11.15 9.30 -3.21
N GLY A 180 11.61 9.28 -1.97
CA GLY A 180 11.85 8.05 -1.22
C GLY A 180 10.56 7.42 -0.67
N VAL A 181 10.70 6.70 0.42
CA VAL A 181 9.60 6.04 1.15
C VAL A 181 9.01 7.00 2.17
N VAL A 182 7.69 7.02 2.27
CA VAL A 182 6.95 7.71 3.34
C VAL A 182 6.12 6.71 4.12
N ILE A 183 6.27 6.69 5.44
CA ILE A 183 5.49 5.84 6.35
C ILE A 183 4.79 6.73 7.37
N SER A 184 3.48 6.61 7.45
CA SER A 184 2.65 7.28 8.44
C SER A 184 1.62 6.31 9.02
N GLN A 185 1.45 6.34 10.35
CA GLN A 185 0.49 5.49 11.06
C GLN A 185 0.69 3.99 10.77
N ALA A 186 1.83 3.45 11.21
CA ALA A 186 2.20 2.06 10.96
C ALA A 186 2.74 1.37 12.23
N GLU A 187 2.55 0.06 12.32
CA GLU A 187 3.03 -0.77 13.44
C GLU A 187 3.59 -2.10 12.92
N GLY A 188 4.81 -2.47 13.34
CA GLY A 188 5.41 -3.74 12.96
C GLY A 188 5.83 -3.83 11.48
N VAL A 189 6.12 -2.70 10.83
CA VAL A 189 6.64 -2.70 9.46
C VAL A 189 8.12 -3.12 9.48
N THR A 190 8.48 -4.03 8.60
CA THR A 190 9.87 -4.47 8.38
C THR A 190 10.29 -4.16 6.95
N LEU A 191 11.37 -3.39 6.80
CA LEU A 191 12.04 -3.08 5.55
C LEU A 191 13.43 -3.69 5.58
N GLU A 192 13.75 -4.59 4.65
CA GLU A 192 15.00 -5.34 4.65
C GLU A 192 15.57 -5.45 3.23
N ASN A 193 16.84 -5.13 3.05
CA ASN A 193 17.52 -5.12 1.75
C ASN A 193 16.77 -4.26 0.72
N ILE A 194 16.52 -3.00 1.07
CA ILE A 194 15.83 -2.03 0.22
C ILE A 194 16.86 -1.11 -0.40
N ARG A 195 16.91 -1.05 -1.72
CA ARG A 195 17.81 -0.18 -2.49
C ARG A 195 16.99 0.80 -3.32
N ILE A 196 17.08 2.08 -2.99
CA ILE A 196 16.36 3.14 -3.68
C ILE A 196 17.34 4.18 -4.18
N LYS A 197 17.30 4.46 -5.47
CA LYS A 197 18.02 5.59 -6.07
C LYS A 197 17.07 6.77 -6.21
N THR A 198 17.24 7.75 -5.35
CA THR A 198 16.48 9.02 -5.33
C THR A 198 17.41 10.20 -5.07
N LYS A 199 16.94 11.43 -5.33
CA LYS A 199 17.72 12.67 -5.09
C LYS A 199 17.61 13.18 -3.64
N GLY A 200 16.63 12.73 -2.87
CA GLY A 200 16.38 13.17 -1.50
C GLY A 200 16.60 12.05 -0.48
N HIS A 201 16.03 12.25 0.69
CA HIS A 201 16.05 11.23 1.75
C HIS A 201 15.32 9.98 1.34
N THR A 202 15.86 8.83 1.70
CA THR A 202 15.30 7.55 1.26
C THR A 202 14.09 7.11 2.08
N LEU A 203 13.96 7.56 3.34
CA LEU A 203 12.87 7.12 4.23
C LEU A 203 12.43 8.22 5.20
N ASN A 204 11.20 8.66 5.10
CA ASN A 204 10.54 9.58 6.03
C ASN A 204 9.46 8.84 6.83
N VAL A 205 9.51 8.91 8.16
CA VAL A 205 8.60 8.15 9.04
C VAL A 205 7.95 9.06 10.07
N LYS A 206 6.63 8.90 10.26
CA LYS A 206 5.85 9.56 11.33
C LYS A 206 4.88 8.55 11.97
N ASN A 207 4.65 8.69 13.27
CA ASN A 207 3.66 7.88 14.00
C ASN A 207 3.81 6.38 13.74
N ALA A 208 5.00 5.84 13.90
CA ALA A 208 5.28 4.43 13.69
C ALA A 208 5.73 3.75 14.99
N LYS A 209 5.32 2.50 15.17
CA LYS A 209 5.75 1.63 16.27
C LYS A 209 6.39 0.36 15.72
N ASN A 210 7.43 -0.12 16.41
CA ASN A 210 8.12 -1.36 16.07
C ASN A 210 8.55 -1.44 14.59
N LEU A 211 9.03 -0.33 14.03
CA LEU A 211 9.59 -0.28 12.68
C LEU A 211 10.97 -0.92 12.69
N LYS A 212 11.20 -1.86 11.78
CA LYS A 212 12.50 -2.50 11.56
C LYS A 212 13.06 -2.12 10.20
N VAL A 213 14.26 -1.58 10.15
CA VAL A 213 14.97 -1.22 8.91
C VAL A 213 16.35 -1.88 8.94
N ASP A 214 16.64 -2.79 8.02
CA ASP A 214 17.88 -3.54 7.91
C ASP A 214 18.39 -4.08 9.27
N GLY A 215 17.51 -4.70 10.02
CA GLY A 215 17.79 -5.28 11.34
C GLY A 215 17.70 -4.29 12.51
N LYS A 216 17.74 -2.98 12.29
CA LYS A 216 17.62 -1.98 13.34
C LYS A 216 16.16 -1.73 13.69
N VAL A 217 15.83 -1.83 14.98
CA VAL A 217 14.47 -1.64 15.49
C VAL A 217 14.30 -0.21 16.02
N TYR A 218 13.22 0.44 15.60
CA TYR A 218 12.72 1.72 16.11
C TYR A 218 11.41 1.47 16.83
N THR A 219 11.46 1.45 18.16
CA THR A 219 10.31 1.08 19.01
C THR A 219 9.14 2.06 18.85
N THR A 220 9.44 3.36 18.82
CA THR A 220 8.43 4.42 18.64
C THR A 220 9.03 5.60 17.90
N ILE A 221 8.34 6.06 16.87
CA ILE A 221 8.59 7.33 16.17
C ILE A 221 7.29 8.13 16.26
N GLY A 222 7.36 9.31 16.87
CA GLY A 222 6.20 10.17 17.12
C GLY A 222 5.78 11.05 15.95
N THR A 223 5.04 12.09 16.26
CA THR A 223 4.48 13.07 15.29
C THR A 223 5.54 13.97 14.66
N GLU A 224 6.65 14.26 15.39
CA GLU A 224 7.78 15.02 14.83
C GLU A 224 8.41 14.29 13.64
N GLY A 225 8.25 12.96 13.64
CA GLY A 225 8.81 12.11 12.60
C GLY A 225 10.30 11.85 12.72
N LYS A 226 10.82 11.09 11.79
CA LYS A 226 12.24 10.78 11.66
C LYS A 226 12.61 10.56 10.20
N VAL A 227 13.75 11.10 9.82
CA VAL A 227 14.39 10.83 8.53
C VAL A 227 15.42 9.74 8.73
N LEU A 228 15.39 8.74 7.88
CA LEU A 228 16.28 7.60 7.89
C LEU A 228 16.78 7.34 6.46
N ASP A 229 17.90 6.64 6.34
CA ASP A 229 18.42 6.18 5.06
C ASP A 229 18.63 4.67 5.11
N PHE A 230 18.39 4.01 3.99
CA PHE A 230 18.75 2.60 3.79
C PHE A 230 20.27 2.48 3.63
N LYS A 231 20.81 1.33 3.99
CA LYS A 231 22.25 1.02 3.88
C LYS A 231 22.63 0.67 2.46
#